data_d610df9b63b8235f5974017ba8d5ba8c
#
_entry.id   d610df9b63b8235f5974017ba8d5ba8c
#
_cell.length_a   1.000
_cell.length_b   1.000
_cell.length_c   1.000
_cell.angle_alpha   90.00
_cell.angle_beta   90.00
_cell.angle_gamma   90.00
#
_symmetry.space_group_name_H-M   'P 1'
#
loop_
_entity.id
_entity.type
_entity.pdbx_description
1 polymer ?
#
loop_
_entity_poly.entity_id
_entity_poly.type
_entity_poly.pdbx_seq_one_letter_code
_entity_poly.pdbx_strand_id
1 'polypeptide(L)'
;MATTTIDYLLPELRLHLGDIDSSSYRYASEWLEVSLEMAVKSLGRWWNLKYLMDMATHLVSRNPNHTYILTAPPVIEMQDERPILLMASIIIKEGSLENNSWNAGAWKDAEISFSNLEGSRTKQLSLQKDWDELSMLLSAPTKRLAQGLKGSLPGFKQNTFENMGEF
;
A
#
# COMPACT_ATOMS: atom_id res chain seq x y z
N MET A 1 7.09 -17.79 16.59
CA MET A 1 7.19 -16.52 15.83
C MET A 1 6.20 -15.53 16.41
N ALA A 2 6.56 -14.25 16.50
CA ALA A 2 5.58 -13.23 16.90
C ALA A 2 4.56 -13.06 15.76
N THR A 3 3.28 -13.03 16.10
CA THR A 3 2.16 -12.81 15.20
C THR A 3 1.33 -11.65 15.71
N THR A 4 0.64 -10.95 14.83
CA THR A 4 -0.32 -9.91 15.17
C THR A 4 -1.52 -9.98 14.25
N THR A 5 -2.69 -9.53 14.72
CA THR A 5 -3.83 -9.26 13.86
C THR A 5 -3.62 -7.92 13.16
N ILE A 6 -4.23 -7.74 12.00
CA ILE A 6 -4.13 -6.48 11.24
C ILE A 6 -5.25 -5.50 11.60
N ASP A 7 -6.17 -5.90 12.45
CA ASP A 7 -7.39 -5.16 12.79
C ASP A 7 -7.12 -3.81 13.45
N TYR A 8 -5.94 -3.64 14.06
CA TYR A 8 -5.57 -2.36 14.68
C TYR A 8 -5.46 -1.21 13.65
N LEU A 9 -5.32 -1.53 12.34
CA LEU A 9 -5.31 -0.55 11.27
C LEU A 9 -6.71 -0.16 10.76
N LEU A 10 -7.78 -0.84 11.20
CA LEU A 10 -9.15 -0.55 10.75
C LEU A 10 -9.60 0.89 11.00
N PRO A 11 -9.37 1.49 12.19
CA PRO A 11 -9.76 2.87 12.44
C PRO A 11 -9.08 3.87 11.49
N GLU A 12 -7.80 3.65 11.20
CA GLU A 12 -7.05 4.50 10.29
C GLU A 12 -7.50 4.33 8.84
N LEU A 13 -7.82 3.10 8.42
CA LEU A 13 -8.38 2.81 7.10
C LEU A 13 -9.74 3.50 6.93
N ARG A 14 -10.63 3.44 7.92
CA ARG A 14 -11.92 4.14 7.91
C ARG A 14 -11.73 5.64 7.78
N LEU A 15 -10.83 6.22 8.58
CA LEU A 15 -10.49 7.64 8.50
C LEU A 15 -9.98 8.03 7.11
N HIS A 16 -9.11 7.22 6.51
CA HIS A 16 -8.58 7.46 5.16
C HIS A 16 -9.66 7.38 4.08
N LEU A 17 -10.61 6.47 4.22
CA LEU A 17 -11.76 6.33 3.31
C LEU A 17 -12.86 7.38 3.54
N GLY A 18 -12.79 8.18 4.60
CA GLY A 18 -13.83 9.12 5.01
C GLY A 18 -15.09 8.43 5.56
N ASP A 19 -14.94 7.21 6.10
CA ASP A 19 -16.02 6.39 6.66
C ASP A 19 -16.02 6.50 8.20
N ILE A 20 -16.30 7.71 8.71
CA ILE A 20 -16.08 8.08 10.12
C ILE A 20 -17.36 7.90 10.96
N ASP A 21 -18.52 7.96 10.36
CA ASP A 21 -19.79 7.90 11.08
C ASP A 21 -20.11 6.46 11.52
N SER A 22 -19.93 6.19 12.81
CA SER A 22 -20.19 4.87 13.39
C SER A 22 -21.65 4.43 13.35
N SER A 23 -22.59 5.37 13.17
CA SER A 23 -24.02 5.06 13.06
C SER A 23 -24.44 4.63 11.65
N SER A 24 -23.61 4.96 10.64
CA SER A 24 -23.90 4.72 9.23
C SER A 24 -22.64 4.39 8.42
N TYR A 25 -21.89 3.41 8.86
CA TYR A 25 -20.71 2.97 8.12
C TYR A 25 -21.05 2.56 6.69
N ARG A 26 -20.32 3.09 5.73
CA ARG A 26 -20.47 2.77 4.31
C ARG A 26 -19.92 1.40 3.97
N TYR A 27 -18.84 0.99 4.66
CA TYR A 27 -18.16 -0.26 4.42
C TYR A 27 -18.30 -1.18 5.63
N ALA A 28 -18.67 -2.44 5.40
CA ALA A 28 -18.69 -3.46 6.44
C ALA A 28 -17.26 -3.72 6.96
N SER A 29 -17.12 -3.96 8.27
CA SER A 29 -15.81 -4.21 8.89
C SER A 29 -15.09 -5.38 8.25
N GLU A 30 -15.82 -6.46 7.95
CA GLU A 30 -15.30 -7.67 7.31
C GLU A 30 -14.63 -7.39 5.95
N TRP A 31 -15.20 -6.46 5.16
CA TRP A 31 -14.60 -6.08 3.88
C TRP A 31 -13.31 -5.28 4.06
N LEU A 32 -13.27 -4.44 5.09
CA LEU A 32 -12.07 -3.67 5.42
C LEU A 32 -10.95 -4.59 5.92
N GLU A 33 -11.28 -5.56 6.76
CA GLU A 33 -10.33 -6.59 7.25
C GLU A 33 -9.75 -7.38 6.08
N VAL A 34 -10.60 -7.94 5.23
CA VAL A 34 -10.17 -8.67 4.04
C VAL A 34 -9.32 -7.80 3.11
N SER A 35 -9.66 -6.52 2.96
CA SER A 35 -8.85 -5.61 2.13
C SER A 35 -7.46 -5.36 2.70
N LEU A 36 -7.31 -5.25 4.02
CA LEU A 36 -6.03 -5.14 4.70
C LEU A 36 -5.18 -6.42 4.52
N GLU A 37 -5.79 -7.58 4.66
CA GLU A 37 -5.12 -8.87 4.44
C GLU A 37 -4.64 -9.01 2.98
N MET A 38 -5.51 -8.68 2.03
CA MET A 38 -5.15 -8.65 0.61
C MET A 38 -4.04 -7.65 0.31
N ALA A 39 -4.03 -6.50 0.99
CA ALA A 39 -2.99 -5.50 0.85
C ALA A 39 -1.62 -6.04 1.27
N VAL A 40 -1.52 -6.71 2.42
CA VAL A 40 -0.27 -7.35 2.86
C VAL A 40 0.22 -8.37 1.84
N LYS A 41 -0.66 -9.20 1.30
CA LYS A 41 -0.32 -10.18 0.26
C LYS A 41 0.17 -9.52 -1.03
N SER A 42 -0.54 -8.49 -1.49
CA SER A 42 -0.22 -7.76 -2.71
C SER A 42 1.14 -7.06 -2.61
N LEU A 43 1.40 -6.45 -1.46
CA LEU A 43 2.68 -5.79 -1.18
C LEU A 43 3.83 -6.77 -0.98
N GLY A 44 3.55 -8.03 -0.67
CA GLY A 44 4.57 -9.07 -0.50
C GLY A 44 5.53 -9.18 -1.69
N ARG A 45 5.04 -8.95 -2.92
CA ARG A 45 5.85 -8.91 -4.13
C ARG A 45 6.87 -7.77 -4.13
N TRP A 46 6.51 -6.60 -3.58
CA TRP A 46 7.36 -5.40 -3.52
C TRP A 46 8.35 -5.47 -2.36
N TRP A 47 7.97 -6.14 -1.29
CA TRP A 47 8.75 -6.30 -0.07
C TRP A 47 9.57 -7.59 0.01
N ASN A 48 9.65 -8.33 -1.09
CA ASN A 48 10.31 -9.63 -1.12
C ASN A 48 9.80 -10.56 0.00
N LEU A 49 8.46 -10.62 0.15
CA LEU A 49 7.77 -11.43 1.16
C LEU A 49 8.23 -11.13 2.60
N LYS A 50 8.39 -9.86 2.95
CA LYS A 50 8.75 -9.42 4.31
C LYS A 50 7.77 -9.93 5.37
N TYR A 51 6.48 -9.92 5.03
CA TYR A 51 5.38 -10.40 5.87
C TYR A 51 4.70 -11.59 5.23
N LEU A 52 4.28 -12.53 6.08
CA LEU A 52 3.46 -13.67 5.70
C LEU A 52 2.07 -13.49 6.32
N MET A 53 1.04 -13.55 5.49
CA MET A 53 -0.35 -13.48 5.91
C MET A 53 -0.98 -14.88 5.88
N ASP A 54 -1.47 -15.34 6.99
CA ASP A 54 -2.27 -16.57 7.09
C ASP A 54 -3.75 -16.21 7.07
N MET A 55 -4.41 -16.55 5.96
CA MET A 55 -5.83 -16.26 5.74
C MET A 55 -6.77 -17.13 6.58
N ALA A 56 -6.30 -18.25 7.13
CA ALA A 56 -7.13 -19.12 7.96
C ALA A 56 -7.20 -18.62 9.41
N THR A 57 -6.13 -18.01 9.89
CA THR A 57 -6.04 -17.51 11.26
C THR A 57 -6.12 -16.00 11.35
N HIS A 58 -6.16 -15.29 10.19
CA HIS A 58 -6.13 -13.82 10.09
C HIS A 58 -4.92 -13.18 10.77
N LEU A 59 -3.80 -13.91 10.84
CA LEU A 59 -2.59 -13.46 11.51
C LEU A 59 -1.48 -13.11 10.51
N VAL A 60 -0.81 -11.99 10.80
CA VAL A 60 0.40 -11.57 10.12
C VAL A 60 1.62 -11.98 10.94
N SER A 61 2.61 -12.56 10.29
CA SER A 61 3.90 -12.88 10.87
C SER A 61 5.03 -12.34 10.00
N ARG A 62 6.20 -12.13 10.59
CA ARG A 62 7.40 -11.82 9.82
C ARG A 62 7.95 -13.08 9.15
N ASN A 63 8.40 -12.95 7.92
CA ASN A 63 9.06 -14.04 7.23
C ASN A 63 10.46 -14.27 7.82
N PRO A 64 10.74 -15.45 8.40
CA PRO A 64 12.03 -15.74 9.01
C PRO A 64 13.20 -15.74 8.01
N ASN A 65 12.91 -15.92 6.73
CA ASN A 65 13.92 -15.95 5.67
C ASN A 65 14.23 -14.56 5.09
N HIS A 66 13.56 -13.52 5.58
CA HIS A 66 13.81 -12.16 5.11
C HIS A 66 15.04 -11.57 5.80
N THR A 67 16.00 -11.05 5.02
CA THR A 67 17.31 -10.58 5.50
C THR A 67 17.29 -9.33 6.37
N TYR A 68 16.19 -8.55 6.33
CA TYR A 68 16.08 -7.28 7.06
C TYR A 68 15.15 -7.36 8.28
N ILE A 69 15.12 -8.52 8.93
CA ILE A 69 14.25 -8.70 10.09
C ILE A 69 14.89 -8.08 11.33
N LEU A 70 14.26 -7.04 11.84
CA LEU A 70 14.44 -6.65 13.23
C LEU A 70 13.67 -7.63 14.10
N THR A 71 14.35 -8.29 15.02
CA THR A 71 13.77 -9.35 15.88
C THR A 71 12.85 -8.82 16.96
N ALA A 72 12.71 -7.51 17.09
CA ALA A 72 11.89 -6.87 18.12
C ALA A 72 10.48 -6.52 17.60
N PRO A 73 9.42 -6.58 18.45
CA PRO A 73 8.10 -6.04 18.11
C PRO A 73 8.17 -4.53 17.82
N PRO A 74 7.27 -3.98 17.01
CA PRO A 74 6.07 -4.59 16.46
C PRO A 74 6.32 -5.55 15.29
N VAL A 75 5.37 -6.45 15.02
CA VAL A 75 5.46 -7.42 13.91
C VAL A 75 5.48 -6.67 12.59
N ILE A 76 4.57 -5.71 12.40
CA ILE A 76 4.55 -4.79 11.26
C ILE A 76 5.35 -3.54 11.66
N GLU A 77 6.27 -3.11 10.82
CA GLU A 77 7.04 -1.90 11.07
C GLU A 77 6.19 -0.65 10.77
N MET A 78 6.30 0.38 11.58
CA MET A 78 5.52 1.62 11.44
C MET A 78 5.63 2.24 10.04
N GLN A 79 6.79 2.12 9.40
CA GLN A 79 6.99 2.63 8.03
C GLN A 79 6.22 1.85 6.96
N ASP A 80 5.80 0.61 7.25
CA ASP A 80 5.08 -0.27 6.34
C ASP A 80 3.56 -0.20 6.53
N GLU A 81 3.08 0.39 7.62
CA GLU A 81 1.64 0.56 7.89
C GLU A 81 0.98 1.44 6.84
N ARG A 82 1.60 2.57 6.49
CA ARG A 82 1.05 3.49 5.49
C ARG A 82 0.91 2.85 4.10
N PRO A 83 1.90 2.13 3.54
CA PRO A 83 1.71 1.35 2.31
C PRO A 83 0.57 0.32 2.39
N ILE A 84 0.40 -0.37 3.54
CA ILE A 84 -0.71 -1.32 3.73
C ILE A 84 -2.06 -0.61 3.65
N LEU A 85 -2.21 0.52 4.35
CA LEU A 85 -3.43 1.32 4.34
C LEU A 85 -3.78 1.84 2.94
N LEU A 86 -2.79 2.35 2.21
CA LEU A 86 -2.99 2.83 0.84
C LEU A 86 -3.41 1.69 -0.09
N MET A 87 -2.74 0.54 -0.02
CA MET A 87 -3.08 -0.61 -0.86
C MET A 87 -4.48 -1.15 -0.52
N ALA A 88 -4.86 -1.21 0.76
CA ALA A 88 -6.22 -1.59 1.17
C ALA A 88 -7.27 -0.60 0.65
N SER A 89 -7.00 0.71 0.75
CA SER A 89 -7.87 1.76 0.19
C SER A 89 -8.05 1.62 -1.32
N ILE A 90 -6.97 1.33 -2.06
CA ILE A 90 -6.99 1.09 -3.50
C ILE A 90 -7.91 -0.10 -3.82
N ILE A 91 -7.74 -1.22 -3.15
CA ILE A 91 -8.55 -2.43 -3.37
C ILE A 91 -10.05 -2.13 -3.18
N ILE A 92 -10.42 -1.41 -2.11
CA ILE A 92 -11.80 -1.03 -1.85
C ILE A 92 -12.35 -0.06 -2.88
N LYS A 93 -11.57 0.95 -3.27
CA LYS A 93 -11.97 1.95 -4.25
C LYS A 93 -12.15 1.33 -5.64
N GLU A 94 -11.26 0.45 -6.07
CA GLU A 94 -11.37 -0.29 -7.33
C GLU A 94 -12.64 -1.14 -7.35
N GLY A 95 -12.87 -1.97 -6.32
CA GLY A 95 -14.08 -2.78 -6.22
C GLY A 95 -15.37 -1.95 -6.20
N SER A 96 -15.36 -0.78 -5.53
CA SER A 96 -16.51 0.12 -5.51
C SER A 96 -16.77 0.83 -6.84
N LEU A 97 -15.71 1.13 -7.61
CA LEU A 97 -15.84 1.70 -8.95
C LEU A 97 -16.42 0.69 -9.94
N GLU A 98 -15.96 -0.56 -9.88
CA GLU A 98 -16.48 -1.63 -10.70
C GLU A 98 -17.96 -1.87 -10.44
N ASN A 99 -18.38 -1.98 -9.17
CA ASN A 99 -19.79 -2.12 -8.81
C ASN A 99 -20.64 -0.95 -9.30
N ASN A 100 -20.15 0.29 -9.19
CA ASN A 100 -20.87 1.45 -9.69
C ASN A 100 -20.98 1.46 -11.22
N SER A 101 -19.98 0.96 -11.95
CA SER A 101 -20.04 0.87 -13.42
C SER A 101 -21.11 -0.10 -13.89
N TRP A 102 -21.30 -1.22 -13.21
CA TRP A 102 -22.38 -2.17 -13.48
C TRP A 102 -23.75 -1.58 -13.23
N ASN A 103 -23.91 -0.83 -12.12
CA ASN A 103 -25.18 -0.19 -11.76
C ASN A 103 -25.53 1.01 -12.65
N ALA A 104 -24.54 1.76 -13.13
CA ALA A 104 -24.76 2.89 -14.05
C ALA A 104 -25.31 2.48 -15.41
N GLY A 105 -25.01 1.26 -15.87
CA GLY A 105 -25.56 0.70 -17.10
C GLY A 105 -27.05 0.29 -17.03
N ALA A 106 -27.60 0.15 -15.82
CA ALA A 106 -28.97 -0.34 -15.61
C ALA A 106 -30.05 0.77 -15.54
N TRP A 107 -29.68 2.05 -15.36
CA TRP A 107 -30.61 3.18 -15.21
C TRP A 107 -30.33 4.25 -16.23
N LYS A 108 -31.18 4.30 -17.27
CA LYS A 108 -31.17 5.32 -18.32
C LYS A 108 -32.04 6.55 -17.95
N ASP A 109 -31.85 7.14 -16.79
CA ASP A 109 -32.44 8.44 -16.48
C ASP A 109 -31.34 9.50 -16.45
N ALA A 110 -31.48 10.53 -17.31
CA ALA A 110 -30.45 11.52 -17.58
C ALA A 110 -29.97 12.29 -16.34
N GLU A 111 -30.83 12.50 -15.34
CA GLU A 111 -30.50 13.20 -14.10
C GLU A 111 -29.67 12.33 -13.14
N ILE A 112 -29.97 11.04 -13.04
CA ILE A 112 -29.25 10.10 -12.15
C ILE A 112 -27.86 9.77 -12.72
N SER A 113 -27.72 9.74 -14.04
CA SER A 113 -26.43 9.51 -14.69
C SER A 113 -25.44 10.65 -14.47
N PHE A 114 -25.89 11.90 -14.31
CA PHE A 114 -25.01 13.04 -14.09
C PHE A 114 -24.39 13.05 -12.70
N SER A 115 -25.15 12.76 -11.64
CA SER A 115 -24.63 12.68 -10.27
C SER A 115 -23.70 11.47 -10.05
N ASN A 116 -23.97 10.34 -10.72
CA ASN A 116 -23.10 9.14 -10.67
C ASN A 116 -21.76 9.33 -11.41
N LEU A 117 -21.74 10.09 -12.51
CA LEU A 117 -20.52 10.42 -13.24
C LEU A 117 -19.57 11.30 -12.42
N GLU A 118 -20.10 12.30 -11.73
CA GLU A 118 -19.28 13.20 -10.90
C GLU A 118 -18.70 12.47 -9.68
N GLY A 119 -19.50 11.66 -9.01
CA GLY A 119 -19.02 10.80 -7.92
C GLY A 119 -17.99 9.75 -8.36
N SER A 120 -18.14 9.19 -9.54
CA SER A 120 -17.19 8.26 -10.15
C SER A 120 -15.86 8.94 -10.49
N ARG A 121 -15.90 10.16 -11.05
CA ARG A 121 -14.70 10.94 -11.37
C ARG A 121 -13.91 11.32 -10.12
N THR A 122 -14.59 11.75 -9.06
CA THR A 122 -13.95 12.07 -7.78
C THR A 122 -13.28 10.85 -7.16
N LYS A 123 -13.93 9.68 -7.22
CA LYS A 123 -13.34 8.41 -6.77
C LYS A 123 -12.10 8.02 -7.59
N GLN A 124 -12.14 8.18 -8.92
CA GLN A 124 -10.98 7.91 -9.78
C GLN A 124 -9.79 8.80 -9.43
N LEU A 125 -10.01 10.10 -9.21
CA LEU A 125 -8.96 11.02 -8.80
C LEU A 125 -8.37 10.65 -7.43
N SER A 126 -9.22 10.25 -6.48
CA SER A 126 -8.78 9.77 -5.18
C SER A 126 -7.97 8.46 -5.28
N LEU A 127 -8.40 7.55 -6.14
CA LEU A 127 -7.69 6.30 -6.41
C LEU A 127 -6.31 6.56 -7.04
N GLN A 128 -6.25 7.45 -8.02
CA GLN A 128 -4.98 7.83 -8.65
C GLN A 128 -4.00 8.45 -7.64
N LYS A 129 -4.51 9.32 -6.77
CA LYS A 129 -3.70 9.91 -5.69
C LYS A 129 -3.11 8.84 -4.76
N ASP A 130 -3.91 7.85 -4.37
CA ASP A 130 -3.42 6.75 -3.52
C ASP A 130 -2.35 5.92 -4.24
N TRP A 131 -2.53 5.65 -5.55
CA TRP A 131 -1.53 4.97 -6.36
C TRP A 131 -0.22 5.75 -6.47
N ASP A 132 -0.30 7.07 -6.69
CA ASP A 132 0.87 7.94 -6.79
C ASP A 132 1.63 7.97 -5.47
N GLU A 133 0.93 8.11 -4.34
CA GLU A 133 1.53 8.09 -3.00
C GLU A 133 2.17 6.73 -2.70
N LEU A 134 1.47 5.62 -2.99
CA LEU A 134 2.00 4.27 -2.81
C LEU A 134 3.25 4.04 -3.64
N SER A 135 3.25 4.45 -4.89
CA SER A 135 4.41 4.32 -5.78
C SER A 135 5.62 5.11 -5.28
N MET A 136 5.41 6.30 -4.73
CA MET A 136 6.46 7.09 -4.07
C MET A 136 7.05 6.36 -2.87
N LEU A 137 6.20 5.81 -2.00
CA LEU A 137 6.65 5.10 -0.80
C LEU A 137 7.43 3.84 -1.15
N LEU A 138 6.96 3.06 -2.12
CA LEU A 138 7.64 1.83 -2.57
C LEU A 138 8.95 2.10 -3.32
N SER A 139 9.06 3.23 -4.03
CA SER A 139 10.28 3.61 -4.75
C SER A 139 11.33 4.33 -3.89
N ALA A 140 10.93 4.90 -2.75
CA ALA A 140 11.80 5.68 -1.89
C ALA A 140 13.03 4.92 -1.34
N PRO A 141 12.94 3.64 -0.94
CA PRO A 141 14.09 2.88 -0.43
C PRO A 141 15.18 2.69 -1.48
N THR A 142 14.80 2.38 -2.73
CA THR A 142 15.76 2.16 -3.82
C THR A 142 16.53 3.43 -4.20
N LYS A 143 15.87 4.58 -4.16
CA LYS A 143 16.53 5.87 -4.41
C LYS A 143 17.51 6.25 -3.28
N ARG A 144 17.14 6.00 -2.02
CA ARG A 144 18.00 6.28 -0.86
C ARG A 144 19.22 5.37 -0.83
N LEU A 145 19.09 4.09 -1.13
CA LEU A 145 20.20 3.16 -1.25
C LEU A 145 21.16 3.55 -2.38
N ALA A 146 20.62 3.94 -3.54
CA ALA A 146 21.45 4.41 -4.66
C ALA A 146 22.17 5.72 -4.35
N GLN A 147 21.56 6.65 -3.61
CA GLN A 147 22.19 7.88 -3.17
C GLN A 147 23.19 7.67 -2.04
N GLY A 148 22.93 6.75 -1.12
CA GLY A 148 23.84 6.38 -0.04
C GLY A 148 25.10 5.69 -0.54
N LEU A 149 25.00 4.85 -1.56
CA LEU A 149 26.16 4.22 -2.20
C LEU A 149 27.06 5.21 -2.94
N LYS A 150 26.50 6.30 -3.47
CA LYS A 150 27.30 7.38 -4.08
C LYS A 150 28.06 8.23 -3.06
N GLY A 151 27.61 8.26 -1.80
CA GLY A 151 28.20 9.11 -0.76
C GLY A 151 29.11 8.40 0.23
N SER A 152 29.16 7.05 0.25
CA SER A 152 29.79 6.30 1.34
C SER A 152 31.08 5.56 0.97
N LEU A 153 31.71 5.87 -0.15
CA LEU A 153 33.08 5.43 -0.46
C LEU A 153 34.04 6.63 -0.37
N PRO A 154 34.38 7.11 0.85
CA PRO A 154 35.47 8.06 0.98
C PRO A 154 36.77 7.31 0.73
N GLY A 155 37.31 7.43 -0.48
CA GLY A 155 38.57 6.82 -0.85
C GLY A 155 38.67 6.24 -2.25
N PHE A 156 37.57 6.06 -2.95
CA PHE A 156 37.63 5.83 -4.40
C PHE A 156 37.89 7.16 -5.10
N LYS A 157 39.18 7.53 -5.21
CA LYS A 157 39.60 8.60 -6.11
C LYS A 157 39.29 8.11 -7.52
N GLN A 158 38.42 8.82 -8.22
CA GLN A 158 38.12 8.60 -9.65
C GLN A 158 39.36 8.75 -10.57
N ASN A 159 40.51 9.07 -10.00
CA ASN A 159 41.75 9.35 -10.73
C ASN A 159 42.62 8.12 -10.99
N THR A 160 42.15 6.89 -10.61
CA THR A 160 42.98 5.70 -10.87
C THR A 160 42.80 5.15 -12.28
N PHE A 161 41.85 5.66 -13.06
CA PHE A 161 41.66 5.23 -14.46
C PHE A 161 42.18 6.20 -15.50
N GLU A 162 42.52 7.46 -15.13
CA GLU A 162 43.07 8.44 -16.09
C GLU A 162 44.58 8.24 -16.34
N ASN A 163 45.29 7.50 -15.49
CA ASN A 163 46.73 7.24 -15.66
C ASN A 163 47.08 5.91 -16.32
N MET A 164 46.12 5.19 -16.89
CA MET A 164 46.37 3.93 -17.63
C MET A 164 46.37 4.13 -19.17
N GLY A 165 46.38 5.35 -19.66
CA GLY A 165 46.32 5.66 -21.09
C GLY A 165 47.61 6.20 -21.72
N GLU A 166 48.72 6.24 -21.00
CA GLU A 166 50.04 6.63 -21.58
C GLU A 166 51.05 5.51 -21.32
N PHE A 167 51.05 4.52 -22.19
CA PHE A 167 52.20 3.72 -22.56
C PHE A 167 52.06 3.31 -24.03
#